data_068169c71c12175e264e45941517f55b
#
_entry.id   068169c71c12175e264e45941517f55b
#
_cell.length_a   1.000
_cell.length_b   1.000
_cell.length_c   1.000
_cell.angle_alpha   90.00
_cell.angle_beta   90.00
_cell.angle_gamma   90.00
#
_symmetry.space_group_name_H-M   'P 1'
#
loop_
_entity.id
_entity.type
_entity.pdbx_description
1 polymer ?
#
loop_
_entity_poly.entity_id
_entity_poly.type
_entity_poly.pdbx_seq_one_letter_code
_entity_poly.pdbx_strand_id
1 'polypeptide(L)'
;MNLRTVFAAAAATVTLAACGGQGGPAADKGPISAERTAAFKRMMPEFAVMGKMVKGDEAFSQGKFKELTAVFTQNAKKPFDHFQNDPQGNGDALPAVWTQPDDFKRRKSEFFAAVDELNAQSQNGRLEGITAAYNNVSASCKSCHDVYRRPK
;
A
#
# COMPACT_ATOMS: atom_id res chain seq x y z
N MET A 1 -55.27 36.64 -45.04
CA MET A 1 -55.19 35.44 -44.17
C MET A 1 -53.73 34.98 -44.13
N ASN A 2 -52.96 35.43 -43.11
CA ASN A 2 -51.56 35.15 -42.99
C ASN A 2 -51.34 34.07 -41.89
N LEU A 3 -50.97 32.90 -42.37
CA LEU A 3 -50.62 31.76 -41.50
C LEU A 3 -49.15 31.88 -41.08
N ARG A 4 -48.89 32.23 -39.81
CA ARG A 4 -47.51 32.30 -39.24
C ARG A 4 -47.17 30.92 -38.69
N THR A 5 -46.23 30.24 -39.35
CA THR A 5 -45.63 28.99 -38.92
C THR A 5 -44.63 29.27 -37.81
N VAL A 6 -44.86 28.80 -36.62
CA VAL A 6 -43.93 28.88 -35.49
C VAL A 6 -43.04 27.62 -35.49
N PHE A 7 -41.75 27.78 -35.77
CA PHE A 7 -40.76 26.72 -35.62
C PHE A 7 -40.33 26.66 -34.16
N ALA A 8 -40.69 25.58 -33.46
CA ALA A 8 -40.14 25.27 -32.15
C ALA A 8 -38.80 24.56 -32.32
N ALA A 9 -37.72 25.22 -31.93
CA ALA A 9 -36.40 24.62 -31.86
C ALA A 9 -36.29 23.82 -30.56
N ALA A 10 -36.23 22.49 -30.67
CA ALA A 10 -35.91 21.62 -29.54
C ALA A 10 -34.40 21.59 -29.32
N ALA A 11 -33.92 22.23 -28.24
CA ALA A 11 -32.55 22.14 -27.80
C ALA A 11 -32.35 20.80 -27.08
N ALA A 12 -31.63 19.88 -27.73
CA ALA A 12 -31.21 18.62 -27.11
C ALA A 12 -29.97 18.89 -26.20
N THR A 13 -30.15 18.92 -24.91
CA THR A 13 -29.06 18.97 -23.94
C THR A 13 -28.42 17.59 -23.83
N VAL A 14 -27.22 17.45 -24.41
CA VAL A 14 -26.36 16.27 -24.25
C VAL A 14 -25.69 16.37 -22.87
N THR A 15 -26.20 15.61 -21.92
CA THR A 15 -25.49 15.42 -20.63
C THR A 15 -24.32 14.46 -20.83
N LEU A 16 -23.08 14.98 -20.88
CA LEU A 16 -21.89 14.17 -20.77
C LEU A 16 -21.85 13.56 -19.35
N ALA A 17 -22.19 12.29 -19.25
CA ALA A 17 -21.88 11.50 -18.06
C ALA A 17 -20.35 11.34 -17.98
N ALA A 18 -19.71 12.18 -17.19
CA ALA A 18 -18.30 11.99 -16.81
C ALA A 18 -18.21 10.69 -15.99
N CYS A 19 -17.67 9.62 -16.59
CA CYS A 19 -17.20 8.44 -15.87
C CYS A 19 -15.95 8.86 -15.05
N GLY A 20 -16.16 9.61 -13.98
CA GLY A 20 -15.20 9.78 -12.92
C GLY A 20 -15.17 8.49 -12.12
N GLY A 21 -14.02 7.78 -12.10
CA GLY A 21 -13.81 6.66 -11.20
C GLY A 21 -14.10 7.11 -9.76
N GLN A 22 -15.19 6.62 -9.21
CA GLN A 22 -15.57 6.85 -7.82
C GLN A 22 -14.63 6.06 -6.92
N GLY A 23 -13.53 6.67 -6.53
CA GLY A 23 -12.88 6.31 -5.28
C GLY A 23 -13.93 6.49 -4.19
N GLY A 24 -14.34 5.41 -3.51
CA GLY A 24 -15.28 5.50 -2.40
C GLY A 24 -14.84 6.56 -1.38
N PRO A 25 -15.75 7.11 -0.57
CA PRO A 25 -15.42 8.13 0.41
C PRO A 25 -14.23 7.67 1.26
N ALA A 26 -13.29 8.59 1.49
CA ALA A 26 -12.12 8.32 2.33
C ALA A 26 -12.62 7.78 3.69
N ALA A 27 -12.05 6.67 4.15
CA ALA A 27 -12.43 6.10 5.42
C ALA A 27 -12.01 7.03 6.57
N ASP A 28 -12.88 7.22 7.56
CA ASP A 28 -12.57 8.01 8.74
C ASP A 28 -11.32 7.48 9.44
N LYS A 29 -10.44 8.40 9.81
CA LYS A 29 -9.16 8.11 10.46
C LYS A 29 -9.11 8.77 11.82
N GLY A 30 -9.08 7.96 12.85
CA GLY A 30 -8.71 8.42 14.17
C GLY A 30 -7.19 8.49 14.34
N PRO A 31 -6.70 8.91 15.51
CA PRO A 31 -5.28 9.14 15.77
C PRO A 31 -4.45 7.86 15.63
N ILE A 32 -4.95 6.71 16.09
CA ILE A 32 -4.24 5.43 16.00
C ILE A 32 -4.07 5.02 14.53
N SER A 33 -5.14 5.10 13.73
CA SER A 33 -5.11 4.75 12.32
C SER A 33 -4.27 5.73 11.48
N ALA A 34 -4.20 7.00 11.89
CA ALA A 34 -3.33 8.01 11.29
C ALA A 34 -1.84 7.67 11.53
N GLU A 35 -1.47 7.34 12.77
CA GLU A 35 -0.10 6.92 13.11
C GLU A 35 0.30 5.62 12.40
N ARG A 36 -0.58 4.63 12.31
CA ARG A 36 -0.36 3.43 11.51
C ARG A 36 -0.05 3.77 10.06
N THR A 37 -0.87 4.64 9.46
CA THR A 37 -0.66 5.09 8.07
C THR A 37 0.67 5.81 7.90
N ALA A 38 1.04 6.68 8.83
CA ALA A 38 2.31 7.40 8.82
C ALA A 38 3.51 6.43 8.95
N ALA A 39 3.40 5.42 9.82
CA ALA A 39 4.43 4.43 10.01
C ALA A 39 4.66 3.58 8.74
N PHE A 40 3.58 3.15 8.06
CA PHE A 40 3.70 2.47 6.75
C PHE A 40 4.35 3.37 5.69
N LYS A 41 3.99 4.64 5.65
CA LYS A 41 4.59 5.59 4.69
C LYS A 41 6.08 5.79 4.92
N ARG A 42 6.54 5.79 6.18
CA ARG A 42 7.95 6.00 6.53
C ARG A 42 8.89 4.90 6.03
N MET A 43 8.42 3.68 5.82
CA MET A 43 9.27 2.59 5.32
C MET A 43 9.30 2.48 3.78
N MET A 44 8.41 3.18 3.08
CA MET A 44 8.25 3.02 1.62
C MET A 44 9.38 3.61 0.77
N PRO A 45 10.04 4.74 1.14
CA PRO A 45 11.10 5.32 0.32
C PRO A 45 12.26 4.34 0.08
N GLU A 46 12.75 3.68 1.14
CA GLU A 46 13.84 2.72 1.04
C GLU A 46 13.44 1.51 0.22
N PHE A 47 12.23 0.99 0.45
CA PHE A 47 11.71 -0.15 -0.30
C PHE A 47 11.56 0.15 -1.80
N ALA A 48 11.13 1.36 -2.14
CA ALA A 48 11.00 1.79 -3.53
C ALA A 48 12.35 1.89 -4.25
N VAL A 49 13.39 2.43 -3.59
CA VAL A 49 14.74 2.51 -4.16
C VAL A 49 15.36 1.12 -4.32
N MET A 50 15.23 0.25 -3.32
CA MET A 50 15.64 -1.15 -3.43
C MET A 50 14.95 -1.85 -4.60
N GLY A 51 13.65 -1.57 -4.82
CA GLY A 51 12.89 -2.09 -5.94
C GLY A 51 13.44 -1.71 -7.31
N LYS A 52 13.91 -0.47 -7.47
CA LYS A 52 14.56 -0.03 -8.71
C LYS A 52 15.86 -0.78 -8.96
N MET A 53 16.65 -1.02 -7.90
CA MET A 53 17.92 -1.74 -8.02
C MET A 53 17.72 -3.21 -8.42
N VAL A 54 16.75 -3.92 -7.80
CA VAL A 54 16.50 -5.33 -8.13
C VAL A 54 15.85 -5.53 -9.50
N LYS A 55 15.16 -4.51 -10.02
CA LYS A 55 14.56 -4.53 -11.37
C LYS A 55 15.54 -4.09 -12.46
N GLY A 56 16.68 -3.51 -12.09
CA GLY A 56 17.64 -2.97 -13.03
C GLY A 56 17.33 -1.54 -13.54
N ASP A 57 16.32 -0.87 -12.95
CA ASP A 57 15.97 0.53 -13.27
C ASP A 57 17.02 1.51 -12.67
N GLU A 58 17.78 1.06 -11.68
CA GLU A 58 18.90 1.77 -11.06
C GLU A 58 20.06 0.78 -10.90
N ALA A 59 21.30 1.24 -11.09
CA ALA A 59 22.49 0.42 -10.94
C ALA A 59 22.57 -0.18 -9.52
N PHE A 60 22.75 -1.50 -9.44
CA PHE A 60 22.88 -2.19 -8.16
C PHE A 60 24.18 -1.80 -7.45
N SER A 61 24.06 -1.39 -6.21
CA SER A 61 25.17 -1.13 -5.30
C SER A 61 24.96 -1.89 -3.99
N GLN A 62 25.80 -2.85 -3.68
CA GLN A 62 25.72 -3.66 -2.47
C GLN A 62 25.73 -2.79 -1.20
N GLY A 63 26.63 -1.81 -1.12
CA GLY A 63 26.73 -0.92 0.05
C GLY A 63 25.46 -0.11 0.25
N LYS A 64 24.97 0.55 -0.80
CA LYS A 64 23.72 1.33 -0.76
C LYS A 64 22.50 0.45 -0.44
N PHE A 65 22.41 -0.75 -1.04
CA PHE A 65 21.32 -1.67 -0.76
C PHE A 65 21.31 -2.10 0.70
N LYS A 66 22.47 -2.41 1.28
CA LYS A 66 22.62 -2.74 2.70
C LYS A 66 22.16 -1.60 3.62
N GLU A 67 22.55 -0.36 3.35
CA GLU A 67 22.12 0.83 4.10
C GLU A 67 20.60 1.00 4.05
N LEU A 68 20.00 0.93 2.86
CA LEU A 68 18.56 1.03 2.67
C LEU A 68 17.81 -0.09 3.40
N THR A 69 18.31 -1.32 3.34
CA THR A 69 17.70 -2.46 4.04
C THR A 69 17.73 -2.28 5.55
N ALA A 70 18.82 -1.76 6.11
CA ALA A 70 18.93 -1.50 7.55
C ALA A 70 17.85 -0.50 8.02
N VAL A 71 17.68 0.61 7.30
CA VAL A 71 16.65 1.63 7.60
C VAL A 71 15.24 1.04 7.41
N PHE A 72 15.02 0.30 6.33
CA PHE A 72 13.74 -0.38 6.07
C PHE A 72 13.39 -1.34 7.20
N THR A 73 14.32 -2.20 7.63
CA THR A 73 14.12 -3.18 8.70
C THR A 73 13.72 -2.51 10.03
N GLN A 74 14.37 -1.39 10.38
CA GLN A 74 14.03 -0.62 11.58
C GLN A 74 12.60 -0.04 11.53
N ASN A 75 12.12 0.35 10.34
CA ASN A 75 10.82 0.96 10.17
C ASN A 75 9.71 -0.06 9.93
N ALA A 76 10.00 -1.24 9.37
CA ALA A 76 9.01 -2.22 8.92
C ALA A 76 8.14 -2.79 10.05
N LYS A 77 8.64 -2.83 11.28
CA LYS A 77 7.90 -3.37 12.45
C LYS A 77 6.99 -2.34 13.11
N LYS A 78 7.31 -1.04 12.99
CA LYS A 78 6.61 0.06 13.68
C LYS A 78 5.11 0.21 13.36
N PRO A 79 4.63 -0.02 12.12
CA PRO A 79 3.20 0.09 11.85
C PRO A 79 2.33 -0.85 12.69
N PHE A 80 2.90 -1.98 13.12
CA PHE A 80 2.17 -3.02 13.87
C PHE A 80 1.95 -2.67 15.35
N ASP A 81 2.57 -1.61 15.84
CA ASP A 81 2.31 -1.04 17.17
C ASP A 81 0.97 -0.26 17.20
N HIS A 82 0.36 0.00 16.03
CA HIS A 82 -0.83 0.83 15.84
C HIS A 82 -2.00 0.05 15.22
N PHE A 83 -2.20 -1.22 15.62
CA PHE A 83 -3.32 -2.05 15.18
C PHE A 83 -4.40 -2.28 16.26
N GLN A 84 -4.39 -1.47 17.30
CA GLN A 84 -5.54 -1.35 18.21
C GLN A 84 -6.76 -0.83 17.42
N ASN A 85 -7.96 -1.23 17.84
CA ASN A 85 -9.19 -0.67 17.28
C ASN A 85 -9.24 0.84 17.58
N ASP A 86 -9.42 1.65 16.55
CA ASP A 86 -9.50 3.10 16.69
C ASP A 86 -10.97 3.53 16.76
N PRO A 87 -11.47 4.01 17.91
CA PRO A 87 -12.88 4.37 18.06
C PRO A 87 -13.29 5.57 17.19
N GLN A 88 -12.32 6.37 16.73
CA GLN A 88 -12.57 7.53 15.87
C GLN A 88 -12.43 7.19 14.36
N GLY A 89 -12.12 5.94 14.03
CA GLY A 89 -12.06 5.47 12.65
C GLY A 89 -10.79 4.69 12.32
N ASN A 90 -10.97 3.51 11.79
CA ASN A 90 -9.88 2.57 11.49
C ASN A 90 -9.18 2.83 10.14
N GLY A 91 -9.54 3.90 9.44
CA GLY A 91 -8.96 4.21 8.13
C GLY A 91 -9.20 3.07 7.13
N ASP A 92 -8.15 2.68 6.40
CA ASP A 92 -8.25 1.62 5.39
C ASP A 92 -8.16 0.19 5.97
N ALA A 93 -8.01 0.01 7.30
CA ALA A 93 -8.00 -1.31 7.89
C ALA A 93 -9.41 -1.90 7.94
N LEU A 94 -9.56 -3.13 7.44
CA LEU A 94 -10.83 -3.85 7.43
C LEU A 94 -11.09 -4.51 8.81
N PRO A 95 -12.35 -4.75 9.18
CA PRO A 95 -12.72 -5.42 10.43
C PRO A 95 -12.03 -6.78 10.62
N ALA A 96 -11.66 -7.46 9.54
CA ALA A 96 -10.95 -8.75 9.57
C ALA A 96 -9.67 -8.72 10.42
N VAL A 97 -9.00 -7.55 10.55
CA VAL A 97 -7.83 -7.37 11.43
C VAL A 97 -8.13 -7.83 12.87
N TRP A 98 -9.33 -7.53 13.37
CA TRP A 98 -9.72 -7.79 14.77
C TRP A 98 -10.63 -9.00 14.91
N THR A 99 -11.30 -9.44 13.84
CA THR A 99 -12.18 -10.61 13.86
C THR A 99 -11.45 -11.90 13.47
N GLN A 100 -10.25 -11.80 12.89
CA GLN A 100 -9.40 -12.93 12.50
C GLN A 100 -7.98 -12.76 13.08
N PRO A 101 -7.82 -12.65 14.41
CA PRO A 101 -6.56 -12.25 15.04
C PRO A 101 -5.43 -13.25 14.81
N ASP A 102 -5.71 -14.54 14.74
CA ASP A 102 -4.69 -15.57 14.54
C ASP A 102 -4.13 -15.54 13.13
N ASP A 103 -4.97 -15.39 12.10
CA ASP A 103 -4.49 -15.24 10.72
C ASP A 103 -3.73 -13.91 10.54
N PHE A 104 -4.21 -12.82 11.13
CA PHE A 104 -3.48 -11.55 11.12
C PHE A 104 -2.11 -11.67 11.77
N LYS A 105 -2.02 -12.33 12.94
CA LYS A 105 -0.77 -12.59 13.65
C LYS A 105 0.20 -13.44 12.82
N ARG A 106 -0.30 -14.49 12.17
CA ARG A 106 0.50 -15.36 11.30
C ARG A 106 1.10 -14.57 10.15
N ARG A 107 0.29 -13.80 9.39
CA ARG A 107 0.78 -12.97 8.27
C ARG A 107 1.75 -11.88 8.69
N LYS A 108 1.52 -11.29 9.87
CA LYS A 108 2.49 -10.36 10.47
C LYS A 108 3.84 -11.04 10.71
N SER A 109 3.83 -12.26 11.25
CA SER A 109 5.05 -13.03 11.50
C SER A 109 5.77 -13.41 10.21
N GLU A 110 5.02 -13.81 9.17
CA GLU A 110 5.56 -14.09 7.84
C GLU A 110 6.21 -12.86 7.21
N PHE A 111 5.57 -11.68 7.33
CA PHE A 111 6.16 -10.42 6.88
C PHE A 111 7.47 -10.11 7.63
N PHE A 112 7.50 -10.26 8.95
CA PHE A 112 8.71 -10.01 9.74
C PHE A 112 9.83 -10.96 9.34
N ALA A 113 9.53 -12.25 9.15
CA ALA A 113 10.52 -13.22 8.67
C ALA A 113 11.07 -12.86 7.29
N ALA A 114 10.22 -12.41 6.36
CA ALA A 114 10.65 -11.95 5.05
C ALA A 114 11.55 -10.71 5.12
N VAL A 115 11.27 -9.76 6.03
CA VAL A 115 12.10 -8.57 6.26
C VAL A 115 13.45 -8.97 6.85
N ASP A 116 13.46 -9.86 7.82
CA ASP A 116 14.69 -10.34 8.47
C ASP A 116 15.57 -11.13 7.46
N GLU A 117 14.96 -11.93 6.56
CA GLU A 117 15.68 -12.61 5.46
C GLU A 117 16.24 -11.61 4.44
N LEU A 118 15.48 -10.59 4.04
CA LEU A 118 16.00 -9.53 3.15
C LEU A 118 17.21 -8.84 3.78
N ASN A 119 17.17 -8.55 5.09
CA ASN A 119 18.28 -7.97 5.80
C ASN A 119 19.48 -8.91 5.81
N ALA A 120 19.29 -10.21 6.06
CA ALA A 120 20.36 -11.20 6.02
C ALA A 120 21.02 -11.31 4.63
N GLN A 121 20.21 -11.42 3.58
CA GLN A 121 20.70 -11.46 2.19
C GLN A 121 21.44 -10.18 1.79
N SER A 122 21.01 -9.01 2.28
CA SER A 122 21.64 -7.74 1.99
C SER A 122 23.09 -7.65 2.53
N GLN A 123 23.44 -8.43 3.55
CA GLN A 123 24.78 -8.36 4.15
C GLN A 123 25.87 -8.94 3.24
N ASN A 124 25.66 -10.13 2.69
CA ASN A 124 26.66 -10.86 1.93
C ASN A 124 26.06 -11.68 0.77
N GLY A 125 24.74 -11.50 0.51
CA GLY A 125 24.04 -12.26 -0.51
C GLY A 125 24.41 -11.87 -1.93
N ARG A 126 24.21 -12.80 -2.86
CA ARG A 126 24.29 -12.51 -4.29
C ARG A 126 23.01 -11.79 -4.74
N LEU A 127 23.08 -11.00 -5.80
CA LEU A 127 21.94 -10.24 -6.33
C LEU A 127 20.68 -11.11 -6.54
N GLU A 128 20.85 -12.35 -6.98
CA GLU A 128 19.75 -13.30 -7.15
C GLU A 128 19.02 -13.58 -5.82
N GLY A 129 19.76 -13.89 -4.74
CA GLY A 129 19.18 -14.13 -3.42
C GLY A 129 18.54 -12.86 -2.82
N ILE A 130 19.19 -11.72 -3.01
CA ILE A 130 18.64 -10.41 -2.62
C ILE A 130 17.32 -10.13 -3.35
N THR A 131 17.27 -10.37 -4.66
CA THR A 131 16.06 -10.19 -5.48
C THR A 131 14.94 -11.11 -5.02
N ALA A 132 15.23 -12.38 -4.75
CA ALA A 132 14.24 -13.33 -4.22
C ALA A 132 13.69 -12.87 -2.86
N ALA A 133 14.55 -12.45 -1.94
CA ALA A 133 14.16 -11.96 -0.62
C ALA A 133 13.32 -10.66 -0.72
N TYR A 134 13.70 -9.71 -1.60
CA TYR A 134 12.91 -8.51 -1.88
C TYR A 134 11.50 -8.85 -2.38
N ASN A 135 11.41 -9.79 -3.32
CA ASN A 135 10.12 -10.24 -3.87
C ASN A 135 9.25 -10.91 -2.81
N ASN A 136 9.85 -11.66 -1.87
CA ASN A 136 9.13 -12.27 -0.74
C ASN A 136 8.54 -11.21 0.19
N VAL A 137 9.27 -10.13 0.49
CA VAL A 137 8.73 -8.98 1.24
C VAL A 137 7.55 -8.37 0.48
N SER A 138 7.69 -8.12 -0.82
CA SER A 138 6.60 -7.56 -1.65
C SER A 138 5.36 -8.46 -1.66
N ALA A 139 5.54 -9.77 -1.79
CA ALA A 139 4.46 -10.75 -1.76
C ALA A 139 3.74 -10.78 -0.42
N SER A 140 4.47 -10.68 0.71
CA SER A 140 3.88 -10.65 2.05
C SER A 140 3.09 -9.35 2.29
N CYS A 141 3.57 -8.21 1.78
CA CYS A 141 2.79 -6.96 1.79
C CYS A 141 1.45 -7.13 1.07
N LYS A 142 1.49 -7.68 -0.15
CA LYS A 142 0.28 -7.93 -0.95
C LYS A 142 -0.67 -8.88 -0.25
N SER A 143 -0.18 -9.99 0.27
CA SER A 143 -0.96 -11.01 0.98
C SER A 143 -1.77 -10.44 2.14
N CYS A 144 -1.18 -9.52 2.95
CA CYS A 144 -1.90 -8.81 4.00
C CYS A 144 -2.91 -7.81 3.44
N HIS A 145 -2.51 -7.02 2.43
CA HIS A 145 -3.38 -5.99 1.87
C HIS A 145 -4.64 -6.57 1.22
N ASP A 146 -4.54 -7.73 0.57
CA ASP A 146 -5.68 -8.39 -0.08
C ASP A 146 -6.79 -8.79 0.91
N VAL A 147 -6.46 -9.00 2.18
CA VAL A 147 -7.42 -9.48 3.22
C VAL A 147 -7.79 -8.36 4.20
N TYR A 148 -6.83 -7.52 4.59
CA TYR A 148 -6.96 -6.63 5.73
C TYR A 148 -7.03 -5.15 5.38
N ARG A 149 -6.90 -4.80 4.10
CA ARG A 149 -6.93 -3.41 3.65
C ARG A 149 -8.04 -3.19 2.64
N ARG A 150 -8.71 -2.03 2.76
CA ARG A 150 -9.70 -1.58 1.76
C ARG A 150 -9.04 -1.49 0.37
N PRO A 151 -9.66 -2.02 -0.69
CA PRO A 151 -9.21 -1.81 -2.06
C PRO A 151 -9.10 -0.33 -2.40
N LYS A 152 -8.13 0.03 -3.24
CA LYS A 152 -7.95 1.40 -3.76
C LYS A 152 -8.49 1.49 -5.18
#